data_68f5dae1c169f8907e34f1d0e5b56f9d
#
_entry.id   68f5dae1c169f8907e34f1d0e5b56f9d
#
_cell.length_a   1.000
_cell.length_b   1.000
_cell.length_c   1.000
_cell.angle_alpha   90.00
_cell.angle_beta   90.00
_cell.angle_gamma   90.00
#
_symmetry.space_group_name_H-M   'P 1'
#
loop_
_entity.id
_entity.type
_entity.pdbx_description
1 polymer ?
#
loop_
_entity_poly.entity_id
_entity_poly.type
_entity_poly.pdbx_seq_one_letter_code
_entity_poly.pdbx_strand_id
1 'polypeptide(L)'
;MSDTSLNASSFRHHFRWGALVVCGALLAGIALRCSATTGELWLDEMWSLLKVSQLTNPVEILTTVKHDNNHIFNSLWMWVCGPGQGAILYRLPSLIFSLILLVLLIPRGRNEITGRWSAIWLTLVAFSYPLTLYGTEARGYSLTLLCAATAFLSLNRLTTNAFDRGAIALFSVAGILGVISHAIYALFLAPAVAWLLWNMMRSSLRTNSRAILLGGIVPPVLVACALTLTFYRGMEIGGGPRLPYLEVAASAISVSFGGESLSSINHAVTGWSVFLCVAMSLMCIAEVLVWMRAGSPLATLVALILLTPWIAVGLVQPNFIFERYFIIQILFAYLVAARFLARLFRQGLIGSIVATVILVAFIFANTRHTLTLINVGRSNFVRIFQGFAAQGDAREITVGGNQDFRNSMRLAYTRMVAPQTSGITYIPNYRNATVPPHYILRESLEAYEIFPENMTGPQGAEYRASQRYSAPLLNGSHVTVYEMVR
;
A
#
# COMPACT_ATOMS: atom_id res chain seq x y z
N MET A 1 45.97 -16.37 31.06
CA MET A 1 45.30 -15.05 30.97
C MET A 1 45.51 -14.48 29.58
N SER A 2 44.84 -14.97 28.50
CA SER A 2 45.01 -14.39 27.14
C SER A 2 43.86 -14.66 26.17
N ASP A 3 42.63 -14.93 26.63
CA ASP A 3 41.52 -15.25 25.68
C ASP A 3 40.32 -14.31 25.68
N THR A 4 40.34 -13.26 26.53
CA THR A 4 39.20 -12.31 26.67
C THR A 4 39.28 -11.11 25.71
N SER A 5 40.45 -10.77 25.17
CA SER A 5 40.66 -9.59 24.32
C SER A 5 40.26 -9.81 22.85
N LEU A 6 40.39 -11.02 22.31
CA LEU A 6 40.01 -11.34 20.93
C LEU A 6 38.48 -11.33 20.72
N ASN A 7 37.73 -11.73 21.73
CA ASN A 7 36.24 -11.69 21.67
C ASN A 7 35.64 -10.28 21.67
N ALA A 8 36.31 -9.32 22.36
CA ALA A 8 35.78 -7.96 22.45
C ALA A 8 35.94 -7.14 21.15
N SER A 9 37.03 -7.37 20.39
CA SER A 9 37.25 -6.68 19.11
C SER A 9 36.34 -7.21 18.00
N SER A 10 36.16 -8.53 17.90
CA SER A 10 35.20 -9.16 16.99
C SER A 10 33.76 -8.72 17.27
N PHE A 11 33.37 -8.65 18.56
CA PHE A 11 32.03 -8.20 18.96
C PHE A 11 31.77 -6.73 18.59
N ARG A 12 32.74 -5.84 18.78
CA ARG A 12 32.63 -4.40 18.40
C ARG A 12 32.55 -4.25 16.88
N HIS A 13 33.24 -5.08 16.10
CA HIS A 13 33.23 -5.02 14.64
C HIS A 13 31.86 -5.44 14.08
N HIS A 14 31.29 -6.55 14.54
CA HIS A 14 29.96 -7.00 14.14
C HIS A 14 28.84 -6.02 14.53
N PHE A 15 28.95 -5.38 15.69
CA PHE A 15 27.98 -4.37 16.12
C PHE A 15 27.99 -3.12 15.23
N ARG A 16 29.18 -2.65 14.80
CA ARG A 16 29.32 -1.50 13.91
C ARG A 16 28.70 -1.74 12.54
N TRP A 17 28.97 -2.88 11.92
CA TRP A 17 28.38 -3.22 10.61
C TRP A 17 26.86 -3.36 10.67
N GLY A 18 26.33 -3.98 11.69
CA GLY A 18 24.87 -4.07 11.88
C GLY A 18 24.20 -2.68 11.98
N ALA A 19 24.82 -1.76 12.71
CA ALA A 19 24.32 -0.37 12.83
C ALA A 19 24.37 0.37 11.48
N LEU A 20 25.45 0.22 10.70
CA LEU A 20 25.58 0.85 9.37
C LEU A 20 24.50 0.34 8.39
N VAL A 21 24.23 -0.95 8.37
CA VAL A 21 23.16 -1.53 7.53
C VAL A 21 21.80 -0.99 7.92
N VAL A 22 21.50 -0.91 9.21
CA VAL A 22 20.24 -0.34 9.73
C VAL A 22 20.09 1.12 9.36
N CYS A 23 21.14 1.93 9.58
CA CYS A 23 21.15 3.35 9.22
C CYS A 23 21.00 3.53 7.69
N GLY A 24 21.72 2.76 6.89
CA GLY A 24 21.63 2.80 5.43
C GLY A 24 20.22 2.44 4.93
N ALA A 25 19.62 1.38 5.46
CA ALA A 25 18.26 0.97 5.12
C ALA A 25 17.22 2.04 5.53
N LEU A 26 17.37 2.63 6.71
CA LEU A 26 16.49 3.68 7.20
C LEU A 26 16.58 4.93 6.31
N LEU A 27 17.79 5.43 6.04
CA LEU A 27 18.01 6.61 5.20
C LEU A 27 17.51 6.40 3.78
N ALA A 28 17.81 5.25 3.16
CA ALA A 28 17.29 4.89 1.84
C ALA A 28 15.76 4.80 1.83
N GLY A 29 15.17 4.13 2.83
CA GLY A 29 13.72 4.02 2.97
C GLY A 29 13.02 5.37 3.15
N ILE A 30 13.62 6.32 3.88
CA ILE A 30 13.15 7.70 4.01
C ILE A 30 13.24 8.41 2.66
N ALA A 31 14.38 8.36 1.99
CA ALA A 31 14.59 9.02 0.70
C ALA A 31 13.60 8.53 -0.36
N LEU A 32 13.41 7.20 -0.49
CA LEU A 32 12.46 6.61 -1.42
C LEU A 32 11.02 7.07 -1.16
N ARG A 33 10.58 7.15 0.11
CA ARG A 33 9.23 7.58 0.47
C ARG A 33 9.04 9.08 0.23
N CYS A 34 9.98 9.91 0.64
CA CYS A 34 9.93 11.35 0.37
C CYS A 34 9.82 11.62 -1.14
N SER A 35 10.64 10.96 -1.96
CA SER A 35 10.60 11.10 -3.41
C SER A 35 9.28 10.55 -4.01
N ALA A 36 8.79 9.39 -3.52
CA ALA A 36 7.54 8.80 -3.99
C ALA A 36 6.27 9.58 -3.58
N THR A 37 6.38 10.53 -2.64
CA THR A 37 5.28 11.41 -2.21
C THR A 37 5.02 12.53 -3.22
N THR A 38 5.99 12.83 -4.10
CA THR A 38 5.87 13.87 -5.12
C THR A 38 4.97 13.47 -6.29
N GLY A 39 4.68 14.41 -7.19
CA GLY A 39 3.87 14.21 -8.38
C GLY A 39 2.37 14.41 -8.15
N GLU A 40 1.60 14.25 -9.21
CA GLU A 40 0.14 14.46 -9.18
C GLU A 40 -0.58 13.43 -8.31
N LEU A 41 -1.76 13.80 -7.81
CA LEU A 41 -2.67 12.84 -7.20
C LEU A 41 -3.13 11.83 -8.27
N TRP A 42 -3.30 10.56 -7.87
CA TRP A 42 -3.88 9.57 -8.75
C TRP A 42 -5.40 9.47 -8.56
N LEU A 43 -6.05 8.66 -9.40
CA LEU A 43 -7.50 8.61 -9.54
C LEU A 43 -8.27 8.55 -8.21
N ASP A 44 -7.93 7.61 -7.32
CA ASP A 44 -8.67 7.43 -6.06
C ASP A 44 -8.40 8.58 -5.06
N GLU A 45 -7.21 9.18 -5.09
CA GLU A 45 -6.89 10.37 -4.28
C GLU A 45 -7.69 11.59 -4.77
N MET A 46 -7.74 11.80 -6.10
CA MET A 46 -8.56 12.87 -6.73
C MET A 46 -10.03 12.69 -6.39
N TRP A 47 -10.53 11.45 -6.49
CA TRP A 47 -11.92 11.12 -6.18
C TRP A 47 -12.28 11.44 -4.73
N SER A 48 -11.43 11.04 -3.78
CA SER A 48 -11.62 11.34 -2.38
C SER A 48 -11.64 12.84 -2.12
N LEU A 49 -10.69 13.59 -2.71
CA LEU A 49 -10.60 15.04 -2.55
C LEU A 49 -11.82 15.75 -3.13
N LEU A 50 -12.26 15.40 -4.35
CA LEU A 50 -13.44 16.00 -4.98
C LEU A 50 -14.70 15.78 -4.15
N LYS A 51 -14.87 14.60 -3.53
CA LYS A 51 -16.01 14.33 -2.67
C LYS A 51 -15.97 15.16 -1.38
N VAL A 52 -14.83 15.19 -0.69
CA VAL A 52 -14.75 15.91 0.58
C VAL A 52 -14.73 17.42 0.40
N SER A 53 -14.30 17.93 -0.76
CA SER A 53 -14.33 19.38 -1.05
C SER A 53 -15.74 19.98 -1.20
N GLN A 54 -16.75 19.14 -1.35
CA GLN A 54 -18.16 19.54 -1.45
C GLN A 54 -18.87 19.58 -0.09
N LEU A 55 -18.21 19.10 0.98
CA LEU A 55 -18.81 18.98 2.31
C LEU A 55 -18.71 20.29 3.09
N THR A 56 -19.77 20.62 3.81
CA THR A 56 -19.85 21.82 4.64
C THR A 56 -19.31 21.60 6.05
N ASN A 57 -19.39 20.36 6.55
CA ASN A 57 -18.89 20.01 7.88
C ASN A 57 -18.26 18.61 7.89
N PRO A 58 -17.34 18.31 8.85
CA PRO A 58 -16.60 17.05 8.87
C PRO A 58 -17.47 15.83 9.20
N VAL A 59 -18.63 15.98 9.81
CA VAL A 59 -19.54 14.86 10.13
C VAL A 59 -20.09 14.25 8.84
N GLU A 60 -20.24 15.06 7.79
CA GLU A 60 -20.71 14.61 6.48
C GLU A 60 -19.77 13.58 5.83
N ILE A 61 -18.49 13.50 6.26
CA ILE A 61 -17.58 12.43 5.84
C ILE A 61 -18.16 11.05 6.19
N LEU A 62 -18.84 10.94 7.34
CA LEU A 62 -19.42 9.69 7.82
C LEU A 62 -20.86 9.46 7.33
N THR A 63 -21.61 10.51 7.03
CA THR A 63 -23.03 10.43 6.72
C THR A 63 -23.36 10.53 5.23
N THR A 64 -22.57 11.30 4.47
CA THR A 64 -22.85 11.63 3.08
C THR A 64 -21.91 10.93 2.10
N VAL A 65 -20.60 10.79 2.43
CA VAL A 65 -19.63 10.17 1.53
C VAL A 65 -19.67 8.65 1.68
N LYS A 66 -20.53 8.00 0.90
CA LYS A 66 -20.78 6.55 0.98
C LYS A 66 -20.06 5.72 -0.11
N HIS A 67 -19.37 6.35 -1.04
CA HIS A 67 -18.71 5.63 -2.14
C HIS A 67 -17.19 5.74 -1.99
N ASP A 68 -16.51 4.58 -1.87
CA ASP A 68 -15.04 4.43 -1.78
C ASP A 68 -14.36 5.23 -0.66
N ASN A 69 -15.09 5.58 0.40
CA ASN A 69 -14.57 6.35 1.54
C ASN A 69 -14.19 5.43 2.72
N ASN A 70 -13.38 4.43 2.47
CA ASN A 70 -12.95 3.46 3.49
C ASN A 70 -11.72 3.90 4.31
N HIS A 71 -11.38 5.20 4.30
CA HIS A 71 -10.19 5.80 4.94
C HIS A 71 -10.52 7.14 5.59
N ILE A 72 -11.37 7.11 6.61
CA ILE A 72 -11.97 8.25 7.31
C ILE A 72 -10.92 9.30 7.73
N PHE A 73 -9.80 8.87 8.30
CA PHE A 73 -8.74 9.78 8.76
C PHE A 73 -8.16 10.64 7.62
N ASN A 74 -7.87 10.04 6.46
CA ASN A 74 -7.34 10.79 5.32
C ASN A 74 -8.39 11.69 4.69
N SER A 75 -9.66 11.26 4.65
CA SER A 75 -10.77 12.09 4.19
C SER A 75 -10.94 13.34 5.08
N LEU A 76 -10.82 13.17 6.41
CA LEU A 76 -10.84 14.29 7.33
C LEU A 76 -9.66 15.24 7.11
N TRP A 77 -8.46 14.71 6.90
CA TRP A 77 -7.28 15.52 6.60
C TRP A 77 -7.45 16.32 5.31
N MET A 78 -7.93 15.68 4.22
CA MET A 78 -8.23 16.37 2.96
C MET A 78 -9.25 17.48 3.13
N TRP A 79 -10.29 17.24 3.94
CA TRP A 79 -11.31 18.26 4.26
C TRP A 79 -10.71 19.45 5.00
N VAL A 80 -9.83 19.21 6.00
CA VAL A 80 -9.13 20.27 6.76
C VAL A 80 -8.22 21.09 5.85
N CYS A 81 -7.50 20.44 4.93
CA CYS A 81 -6.63 21.13 3.98
C CYS A 81 -7.40 21.97 2.96
N GLY A 82 -8.64 21.58 2.66
CA GLY A 82 -9.42 22.19 1.59
C GLY A 82 -8.91 21.88 0.18
N PRO A 83 -9.63 22.33 -0.86
CA PRO A 83 -9.25 22.12 -2.25
C PRO A 83 -8.09 23.01 -2.70
N GLY A 84 -7.45 22.63 -3.83
CA GLY A 84 -6.44 23.46 -4.51
C GLY A 84 -5.03 23.39 -3.92
N GLN A 85 -4.78 22.55 -2.93
CA GLN A 85 -3.44 22.38 -2.35
C GLN A 85 -2.58 21.42 -3.18
N GLY A 86 -1.25 21.50 -2.97
CA GLY A 86 -0.30 20.56 -3.60
C GLY A 86 -0.47 19.13 -3.08
N ALA A 87 -0.24 18.14 -3.94
CA ALA A 87 -0.39 16.71 -3.62
C ALA A 87 0.38 16.29 -2.37
N ILE A 88 1.56 16.87 -2.13
CA ILE A 88 2.40 16.59 -0.96
C ILE A 88 1.65 16.88 0.35
N LEU A 89 0.88 17.97 0.43
CA LEU A 89 0.13 18.31 1.64
C LEU A 89 -0.95 17.26 1.95
N TYR A 90 -1.66 16.78 0.94
CA TYR A 90 -2.66 15.72 1.13
C TYR A 90 -2.03 14.39 1.55
N ARG A 91 -0.81 14.08 1.09
CA ARG A 91 -0.04 12.87 1.40
C ARG A 91 0.76 12.96 2.69
N LEU A 92 0.88 14.14 3.30
CA LEU A 92 1.74 14.38 4.47
C LEU A 92 1.47 13.43 5.64
N PRO A 93 0.23 13.16 6.08
CA PRO A 93 -0.01 12.19 7.14
C PRO A 93 0.47 10.79 6.79
N SER A 94 0.23 10.35 5.54
CA SER A 94 0.65 9.03 5.07
C SER A 94 2.16 8.91 5.07
N LEU A 95 2.88 9.93 4.61
CA LEU A 95 4.34 9.98 4.68
C LEU A 95 4.83 9.88 6.13
N ILE A 96 4.29 10.71 7.05
CA ILE A 96 4.67 10.72 8.47
C ILE A 96 4.47 9.32 9.08
N PHE A 97 3.31 8.70 8.92
CA PHE A 97 3.05 7.37 9.48
C PHE A 97 3.93 6.28 8.86
N SER A 98 4.23 6.38 7.57
CA SER A 98 5.14 5.47 6.90
C SER A 98 6.59 5.60 7.41
N LEU A 99 7.03 6.82 7.73
CA LEU A 99 8.34 7.07 8.35
C LEU A 99 8.38 6.59 9.81
N ILE A 100 7.32 6.83 10.58
CA ILE A 100 7.20 6.30 11.95
C ILE A 100 7.22 4.77 11.95
N LEU A 101 6.61 4.11 10.97
CA LEU A 101 6.71 2.65 10.82
C LEU A 101 8.16 2.20 10.66
N LEU A 102 8.97 2.87 9.83
CA LEU A 102 10.40 2.54 9.70
C LEU A 102 11.14 2.70 11.03
N VAL A 103 10.89 3.79 11.75
CA VAL A 103 11.48 4.04 13.07
C VAL A 103 11.04 3.01 14.10
N LEU A 104 9.78 2.59 14.06
CA LEU A 104 9.25 1.54 14.94
C LEU A 104 9.99 0.22 14.79
N LEU A 105 10.42 -0.12 13.56
CA LEU A 105 11.10 -1.37 13.24
C LEU A 105 12.61 -1.34 13.53
N ILE A 106 13.19 -0.22 13.97
CA ILE A 106 14.60 -0.17 14.35
C ILE A 106 14.87 -1.18 15.49
N PRO A 107 15.92 -2.00 15.38
CA PRO A 107 16.31 -2.96 16.41
C PRO A 107 16.56 -2.26 17.77
N ARG A 108 15.83 -2.70 18.81
CA ARG A 108 15.91 -2.10 20.15
C ARG A 108 16.36 -3.07 21.24
N GLY A 109 16.70 -4.32 20.88
CA GLY A 109 17.00 -5.33 21.86
C GLY A 109 17.92 -6.42 21.34
N ARG A 110 18.31 -7.33 22.27
CA ARG A 110 19.19 -8.47 21.97
C ARG A 110 18.42 -9.76 21.64
N ASN A 111 17.11 -9.80 21.86
CA ASN A 111 16.30 -10.95 21.50
C ASN A 111 16.08 -11.01 19.98
N GLU A 112 15.67 -12.17 19.47
CA GLU A 112 15.57 -12.40 18.03
C GLU A 112 14.63 -11.44 17.32
N ILE A 113 13.42 -11.17 17.86
CA ILE A 113 12.42 -10.30 17.23
C ILE A 113 12.84 -8.83 17.25
N THR A 114 13.44 -8.36 18.35
CA THR A 114 13.85 -6.96 18.51
C THR A 114 15.30 -6.70 18.06
N GLY A 115 16.05 -7.74 17.65
CA GLY A 115 17.42 -7.69 17.19
C GLY A 115 17.57 -7.96 15.69
N ARG A 116 18.11 -9.13 15.34
CA ARG A 116 18.48 -9.48 13.95
C ARG A 116 17.29 -9.52 12.99
N TRP A 117 16.14 -10.08 13.39
CA TRP A 117 14.97 -10.10 12.52
C TRP A 117 14.43 -8.71 12.26
N SER A 118 14.44 -7.86 13.29
CA SER A 118 13.99 -6.49 13.16
C SER A 118 14.84 -5.71 12.14
N ALA A 119 16.17 -5.91 12.13
CA ALA A 119 17.04 -5.27 11.14
C ALA A 119 16.70 -5.69 9.70
N ILE A 120 16.51 -7.01 9.48
CA ILE A 120 16.15 -7.52 8.16
C ILE A 120 14.72 -7.10 7.80
N TRP A 121 13.79 -7.18 8.76
CA TRP A 121 12.40 -6.74 8.55
C TRP A 121 12.34 -5.25 8.18
N LEU A 122 13.06 -4.38 8.91
CA LEU A 122 13.23 -2.98 8.55
C LEU A 122 13.75 -2.82 7.12
N THR A 123 14.78 -3.58 6.73
CA THR A 123 15.36 -3.51 5.38
C THR A 123 14.33 -3.90 4.32
N LEU A 124 13.60 -5.00 4.51
CA LEU A 124 12.55 -5.43 3.58
C LEU A 124 11.43 -4.38 3.48
N VAL A 125 10.98 -3.83 4.60
CA VAL A 125 9.95 -2.77 4.64
C VAL A 125 10.46 -1.47 4.01
N ALA A 126 11.72 -1.10 4.26
CA ALA A 126 12.33 0.14 3.76
C ALA A 126 12.39 0.18 2.23
N PHE A 127 12.78 -0.94 1.61
CA PHE A 127 12.93 -1.05 0.16
C PHE A 127 11.67 -1.56 -0.56
N SER A 128 10.66 -2.02 0.15
CA SER A 128 9.43 -2.56 -0.45
C SER A 128 8.73 -1.55 -1.35
N TYR A 129 8.54 -1.91 -2.61
CA TYR A 129 7.76 -1.11 -3.55
C TYR A 129 6.28 -0.96 -3.13
N PRO A 130 5.51 -2.04 -2.83
CA PRO A 130 4.12 -1.89 -2.42
C PRO A 130 3.95 -1.07 -1.14
N LEU A 131 4.84 -1.27 -0.13
CA LEU A 131 4.76 -0.49 1.11
C LEU A 131 5.17 0.97 0.91
N THR A 132 6.01 1.28 -0.07
CA THR A 132 6.32 2.65 -0.46
C THR A 132 5.17 3.27 -1.25
N LEU A 133 4.63 2.56 -2.25
CA LEU A 133 3.52 3.02 -3.07
C LEU A 133 2.31 3.39 -2.19
N TYR A 134 1.77 2.42 -1.47
CA TYR A 134 0.57 2.62 -0.64
C TYR A 134 0.85 3.39 0.66
N GLY A 135 2.09 3.36 1.15
CA GLY A 135 2.53 4.12 2.32
C GLY A 135 2.69 5.62 2.06
N THR A 136 2.67 6.07 0.81
CA THR A 136 2.81 7.47 0.40
C THR A 136 1.60 8.01 -0.38
N GLU A 137 0.50 7.25 -0.46
CA GLU A 137 -0.78 7.73 -0.97
C GLU A 137 -1.56 8.49 0.11
N ALA A 138 -2.35 9.48 -0.29
CA ALA A 138 -3.26 10.18 0.61
C ALA A 138 -4.47 9.31 0.98
N ARG A 139 -4.19 8.14 1.54
CA ARG A 139 -5.13 7.09 1.94
C ARG A 139 -4.72 6.45 3.27
N GLY A 140 -5.59 5.64 3.87
CA GLY A 140 -5.40 5.08 5.21
C GLY A 140 -4.33 3.99 5.36
N TYR A 141 -3.66 3.55 4.30
CA TYR A 141 -2.78 2.37 4.33
C TYR A 141 -1.59 2.50 5.28
N SER A 142 -0.92 3.65 5.30
CA SER A 142 0.27 3.87 6.14
C SER A 142 -0.05 3.83 7.63
N LEU A 143 -1.15 4.46 8.05
CA LEU A 143 -1.61 4.40 9.44
C LEU A 143 -2.07 2.98 9.81
N THR A 144 -2.76 2.28 8.90
CA THR A 144 -3.14 0.87 9.05
C THR A 144 -1.92 -0.02 9.31
N LEU A 145 -0.85 0.13 8.52
CA LEU A 145 0.38 -0.64 8.66
C LEU A 145 1.10 -0.32 9.98
N LEU A 146 1.18 0.97 10.34
CA LEU A 146 1.77 1.41 11.61
C LEU A 146 0.99 0.81 12.79
N CYS A 147 -0.34 0.86 12.75
CA CYS A 147 -1.20 0.28 13.78
C CYS A 147 -1.03 -1.24 13.87
N ALA A 148 -0.99 -1.95 12.74
CA ALA A 148 -0.79 -3.41 12.71
C ALA A 148 0.58 -3.81 13.30
N ALA A 149 1.66 -3.10 12.94
CA ALA A 149 2.98 -3.33 13.50
C ALA A 149 3.04 -3.00 15.01
N THR A 150 2.46 -1.87 15.43
CA THR A 150 2.40 -1.47 16.85
C THR A 150 1.61 -2.48 17.68
N ALA A 151 0.45 -2.88 17.20
CA ALA A 151 -0.37 -3.89 17.87
C ALA A 151 0.35 -5.25 17.95
N PHE A 152 1.00 -5.71 16.89
CA PHE A 152 1.79 -6.94 16.89
C PHE A 152 2.95 -6.88 17.90
N LEU A 153 3.71 -5.79 17.94
CA LEU A 153 4.78 -5.62 18.92
C LEU A 153 4.25 -5.55 20.37
N SER A 154 3.05 -4.98 20.56
CA SER A 154 2.38 -4.98 21.87
C SER A 154 1.98 -6.40 22.29
N LEU A 155 1.44 -7.20 21.36
CA LEU A 155 1.12 -8.61 21.60
C LEU A 155 2.39 -9.42 21.91
N ASN A 156 3.51 -9.15 21.24
CA ASN A 156 4.79 -9.76 21.58
C ASN A 156 5.24 -9.42 23.01
N ARG A 157 5.05 -8.18 23.48
CA ARG A 157 5.35 -7.82 24.87
C ARG A 157 4.45 -8.55 25.87
N LEU A 158 3.18 -8.72 25.55
CA LEU A 158 2.23 -9.46 26.40
C LEU A 158 2.58 -10.95 26.54
N THR A 159 3.22 -11.57 25.53
CA THR A 159 3.70 -12.97 25.66
C THR A 159 4.81 -13.13 26.70
N THR A 160 5.56 -12.06 26.97
CA THR A 160 6.64 -12.05 27.98
C THR A 160 6.18 -11.52 29.34
N ASN A 161 5.25 -10.59 29.36
CA ASN A 161 4.67 -10.00 30.56
C ASN A 161 3.18 -9.72 30.37
N ALA A 162 2.35 -10.61 30.87
CA ALA A 162 0.89 -10.49 30.79
C ALA A 162 0.31 -9.25 31.52
N PHE A 163 1.07 -8.66 32.44
CA PHE A 163 0.67 -7.48 33.23
C PHE A 163 1.16 -6.16 32.62
N ASP A 164 1.75 -6.17 31.43
CA ASP A 164 2.22 -4.95 30.75
C ASP A 164 1.02 -4.07 30.33
N ARG A 165 0.62 -3.15 31.23
CA ARG A 165 -0.48 -2.21 30.97
C ARG A 165 -0.22 -1.30 29.77
N GLY A 166 1.05 -0.95 29.53
CA GLY A 166 1.46 -0.15 28.36
C GLY A 166 1.22 -0.92 27.08
N ALA A 167 1.51 -2.23 27.04
CA ALA A 167 1.24 -3.07 25.88
C ALA A 167 -0.27 -3.23 25.65
N ILE A 168 -1.09 -3.39 26.71
CA ILE A 168 -2.56 -3.44 26.60
C ILE A 168 -3.09 -2.14 26.00
N ALA A 169 -2.67 -1.00 26.54
CA ALA A 169 -3.09 0.33 26.06
C ALA A 169 -2.66 0.59 24.60
N LEU A 170 -1.42 0.27 24.25
CA LEU A 170 -0.91 0.41 22.87
C LEU A 170 -1.66 -0.49 21.89
N PHE A 171 -2.00 -1.72 22.27
CA PHE A 171 -2.82 -2.60 21.44
C PHE A 171 -4.21 -1.99 21.20
N SER A 172 -4.85 -1.50 22.26
CA SER A 172 -6.17 -0.87 22.19
C SER A 172 -6.18 0.37 21.30
N VAL A 173 -5.24 1.31 21.53
CA VAL A 173 -5.12 2.55 20.73
C VAL A 173 -4.80 2.24 19.26
N ALA A 174 -3.85 1.34 19.00
CA ALA A 174 -3.54 0.90 17.65
C ALA A 174 -4.74 0.21 16.99
N GLY A 175 -5.52 -0.56 17.75
CA GLY A 175 -6.75 -1.17 17.28
C GLY A 175 -7.80 -0.15 16.85
N ILE A 176 -8.07 0.85 17.68
CA ILE A 176 -9.01 1.93 17.40
C ILE A 176 -8.57 2.74 16.17
N LEU A 177 -7.33 3.23 16.18
CA LEU A 177 -6.79 4.03 15.08
C LEU A 177 -6.72 3.25 13.77
N GLY A 178 -6.37 1.97 13.84
CA GLY A 178 -6.32 1.09 12.67
C GLY A 178 -7.70 0.92 11.99
N VAL A 179 -8.74 0.71 12.79
CA VAL A 179 -10.13 0.60 12.27
C VAL A 179 -10.61 1.91 11.65
N ILE A 180 -10.32 3.06 12.29
CA ILE A 180 -10.66 4.39 11.76
C ILE A 180 -9.83 4.69 10.49
N SER A 181 -8.61 4.17 10.42
CA SER A 181 -7.71 4.39 9.29
C SER A 181 -8.22 3.74 8.01
N HIS A 182 -8.60 2.47 8.07
CA HIS A 182 -9.05 1.72 6.90
C HIS A 182 -9.78 0.42 7.28
N ALA A 183 -10.86 0.10 6.57
CA ALA A 183 -11.64 -1.12 6.78
C ALA A 183 -10.82 -2.41 6.71
N ILE A 184 -9.75 -2.48 5.88
CA ILE A 184 -8.88 -3.65 5.77
C ILE A 184 -8.14 -3.98 7.08
N TYR A 185 -8.10 -3.07 8.07
CA TYR A 185 -7.52 -3.37 9.37
C TYR A 185 -8.24 -4.52 10.08
N ALA A 186 -9.49 -4.80 9.72
CA ALA A 186 -10.21 -5.98 10.18
C ALA A 186 -9.46 -7.29 9.91
N LEU A 187 -8.68 -7.36 8.81
CA LEU A 187 -7.85 -8.51 8.45
C LEU A 187 -6.66 -8.74 9.41
N PHE A 188 -6.34 -7.75 10.25
CA PHE A 188 -5.41 -7.89 11.37
C PHE A 188 -6.14 -8.02 12.69
N LEU A 189 -7.15 -7.20 12.95
CA LEU A 189 -7.82 -7.14 14.26
C LEU A 189 -8.53 -8.46 14.60
N ALA A 190 -9.25 -9.04 13.64
CA ALA A 190 -9.98 -10.28 13.88
C ALA A 190 -9.05 -11.45 14.27
N PRO A 191 -7.97 -11.78 13.54
CA PRO A 191 -7.01 -12.80 13.96
C PRO A 191 -6.30 -12.45 15.26
N ALA A 192 -6.01 -11.18 15.54
CA ALA A 192 -5.37 -10.75 16.78
C ALA A 192 -6.29 -10.96 17.99
N VAL A 193 -7.58 -10.64 17.86
CA VAL A 193 -8.59 -10.89 18.90
C VAL A 193 -8.79 -12.38 19.11
N ALA A 194 -8.96 -13.17 18.05
CA ALA A 194 -9.09 -14.63 18.14
C ALA A 194 -7.88 -15.26 18.84
N TRP A 195 -6.67 -14.82 18.49
CA TRP A 195 -5.43 -15.27 19.10
C TRP A 195 -5.35 -14.89 20.60
N LEU A 196 -5.74 -13.65 20.97
CA LEU A 196 -5.76 -13.22 22.37
C LEU A 196 -6.76 -14.07 23.19
N LEU A 197 -7.99 -14.24 22.71
CA LEU A 197 -9.00 -15.05 23.38
C LEU A 197 -8.52 -16.49 23.57
N TRP A 198 -7.90 -17.08 22.56
CA TRP A 198 -7.33 -18.43 22.67
C TRP A 198 -6.23 -18.52 23.74
N ASN A 199 -5.30 -17.54 23.75
CA ASN A 199 -4.20 -17.54 24.71
C ASN A 199 -4.65 -17.19 26.13
N MET A 200 -5.70 -16.39 26.30
CA MET A 200 -6.32 -16.14 27.62
C MET A 200 -6.92 -17.40 28.22
N MET A 201 -7.31 -18.38 27.41
CA MET A 201 -7.81 -19.68 27.91
C MET A 201 -6.70 -20.68 28.25
N ARG A 202 -5.52 -20.59 27.59
CA ARG A 202 -4.49 -21.66 27.58
C ARG A 202 -3.10 -21.27 28.05
N SER A 203 -2.81 -19.98 28.23
CA SER A 203 -1.46 -19.49 28.54
C SER A 203 -1.42 -18.62 29.81
N SER A 204 -0.23 -18.04 30.08
CA SER A 204 0.00 -17.06 31.15
C SER A 204 -0.90 -15.81 31.04
N LEU A 205 -1.47 -15.52 29.87
CA LEU A 205 -2.39 -14.41 29.68
C LEU A 205 -3.70 -14.57 30.48
N ARG A 206 -4.02 -15.78 30.87
CA ARG A 206 -5.18 -16.06 31.75
C ARG A 206 -5.15 -15.27 33.05
N THR A 207 -3.97 -15.05 33.64
CA THR A 207 -3.80 -14.34 34.92
C THR A 207 -4.22 -12.87 34.85
N ASN A 208 -4.20 -12.24 33.69
CA ASN A 208 -4.61 -10.83 33.47
C ASN A 208 -5.71 -10.69 32.43
N SER A 209 -6.50 -11.74 32.21
CA SER A 209 -7.52 -11.83 31.16
C SER A 209 -8.53 -10.68 31.22
N ARG A 210 -8.98 -10.28 32.44
CA ARG A 210 -9.92 -9.16 32.58
C ARG A 210 -9.40 -7.84 32.06
N ALA A 211 -8.12 -7.48 32.37
CA ALA A 211 -7.53 -6.25 31.88
C ALA A 211 -7.29 -6.29 30.37
N ILE A 212 -6.85 -7.43 29.83
CA ILE A 212 -6.65 -7.64 28.39
C ILE A 212 -8.00 -7.56 27.65
N LEU A 213 -9.06 -8.18 28.19
CA LEU A 213 -10.38 -8.14 27.60
C LEU A 213 -10.95 -6.71 27.60
N LEU A 214 -11.07 -6.09 28.78
CA LEU A 214 -11.75 -4.80 28.94
C LEU A 214 -10.92 -3.63 28.43
N GLY A 215 -9.59 -3.65 28.60
CA GLY A 215 -8.70 -2.56 28.19
C GLY A 215 -8.09 -2.75 26.80
N GLY A 216 -7.90 -3.99 26.37
CA GLY A 216 -7.27 -4.30 25.08
C GLY A 216 -8.27 -4.59 23.96
N ILE A 217 -9.16 -5.55 24.16
CA ILE A 217 -10.03 -6.08 23.09
C ILE A 217 -11.30 -5.26 22.92
N VAL A 218 -12.01 -4.99 24.00
CA VAL A 218 -13.35 -4.37 23.96
C VAL A 218 -13.34 -3.02 23.24
N PRO A 219 -12.44 -2.05 23.53
CA PRO A 219 -12.50 -0.74 22.90
C PRO A 219 -12.38 -0.78 21.37
N PRO A 220 -11.35 -1.41 20.74
CA PRO A 220 -11.25 -1.46 19.28
C PRO A 220 -12.38 -2.27 18.63
N VAL A 221 -12.89 -3.33 19.30
CA VAL A 221 -14.02 -4.09 18.76
C VAL A 221 -15.31 -3.27 18.78
N LEU A 222 -15.58 -2.51 19.85
CA LEU A 222 -16.73 -1.61 19.89
C LEU A 222 -16.68 -0.55 18.80
N VAL A 223 -15.51 0.06 18.58
CA VAL A 223 -15.33 1.04 17.48
C VAL A 223 -15.53 0.37 16.12
N ALA A 224 -14.97 -0.84 15.92
CA ALA A 224 -15.16 -1.58 14.68
C ALA A 224 -16.64 -1.92 14.43
N CYS A 225 -17.36 -2.39 15.44
CA CYS A 225 -18.80 -2.68 15.37
C CYS A 225 -19.60 -1.38 15.08
N ALA A 226 -19.32 -0.30 15.79
CA ALA A 226 -19.99 0.97 15.59
C ALA A 226 -19.81 1.49 14.16
N LEU A 227 -18.56 1.52 13.64
CA LEU A 227 -18.29 1.94 12.28
C LEU A 227 -18.90 0.99 11.24
N THR A 228 -18.93 -0.31 11.50
CA THR A 228 -19.55 -1.27 10.59
C THR A 228 -21.05 -1.03 10.47
N LEU A 229 -21.74 -0.81 11.60
CA LEU A 229 -23.17 -0.62 11.63
C LEU A 229 -23.62 0.76 11.09
N THR A 230 -22.84 1.81 11.35
CA THR A 230 -23.23 3.19 11.01
C THR A 230 -22.65 3.67 9.69
N PHE A 231 -21.51 3.16 9.28
CA PHE A 231 -20.75 3.69 8.14
C PHE A 231 -20.48 2.64 7.06
N TYR A 232 -19.77 1.54 7.39
CA TYR A 232 -19.33 0.57 6.37
C TYR A 232 -20.49 -0.23 5.75
N ARG A 233 -21.57 -0.52 6.49
CA ARG A 233 -22.74 -1.25 5.98
C ARG A 233 -23.43 -0.56 4.79
N GLY A 234 -23.36 0.76 4.72
CA GLY A 234 -23.94 1.55 3.64
C GLY A 234 -22.94 2.02 2.59
N MET A 235 -21.69 1.52 2.66
CA MET A 235 -20.64 1.95 1.75
C MET A 235 -20.71 1.18 0.43
N GLU A 236 -20.73 1.92 -0.66
CA GLU A 236 -20.54 1.39 -2.00
C GLU A 236 -19.05 1.33 -2.29
N ILE A 237 -18.55 0.13 -2.56
CA ILE A 237 -17.20 -0.11 -3.01
C ILE A 237 -17.28 -0.52 -4.47
N GLY A 238 -16.68 0.26 -5.36
CA GLY A 238 -16.82 -0.03 -6.76
C GLY A 238 -15.81 0.66 -7.66
N GLY A 239 -15.70 0.12 -8.85
CA GLY A 239 -14.88 0.66 -9.93
C GLY A 239 -13.63 -0.18 -10.23
N GLY A 240 -13.37 -0.36 -11.51
CA GLY A 240 -12.28 -1.15 -12.04
C GLY A 240 -12.70 -2.52 -12.54
N PRO A 241 -11.77 -3.30 -13.07
CA PRO A 241 -12.02 -4.64 -13.57
C PRO A 241 -12.28 -5.63 -12.42
N ARG A 242 -13.11 -6.61 -12.69
CA ARG A 242 -13.28 -7.76 -11.80
C ARG A 242 -12.18 -8.77 -12.11
N LEU A 243 -11.27 -8.94 -11.18
CA LEU A 243 -10.14 -9.88 -11.30
C LEU A 243 -10.40 -11.14 -10.48
N PRO A 244 -9.99 -12.32 -10.97
CA PRO A 244 -9.98 -13.53 -10.17
C PRO A 244 -9.13 -13.35 -8.90
N TYR A 245 -9.66 -13.78 -7.76
CA TYR A 245 -8.99 -13.60 -6.46
C TYR A 245 -7.57 -14.16 -6.43
N LEU A 246 -7.37 -15.35 -7.00
CA LEU A 246 -6.06 -16.00 -7.03
C LEU A 246 -5.04 -15.20 -7.83
N GLU A 247 -5.44 -14.54 -8.91
CA GLU A 247 -4.56 -13.69 -9.71
C GLU A 247 -4.12 -12.46 -8.92
N VAL A 248 -5.05 -11.80 -8.23
CA VAL A 248 -4.73 -10.63 -7.40
C VAL A 248 -3.83 -11.01 -6.22
N ALA A 249 -4.10 -12.13 -5.55
CA ALA A 249 -3.27 -12.62 -4.47
C ALA A 249 -1.86 -13.02 -4.96
N ALA A 250 -1.77 -13.71 -6.10
CA ALA A 250 -0.51 -14.06 -6.72
C ALA A 250 0.28 -12.81 -7.17
N SER A 251 -0.40 -11.82 -7.75
CA SER A 251 0.18 -10.51 -8.08
C SER A 251 0.73 -9.81 -6.85
N ALA A 252 -0.05 -9.77 -5.76
CA ALA A 252 0.38 -9.15 -4.50
C ALA A 252 1.66 -9.81 -3.96
N ILE A 253 1.77 -11.14 -4.01
CA ILE A 253 2.98 -11.86 -3.59
C ILE A 253 4.13 -11.58 -4.56
N SER A 254 3.94 -11.75 -5.87
CA SER A 254 4.98 -11.54 -6.88
C SER A 254 5.59 -10.14 -6.77
N VAL A 255 4.75 -9.10 -6.83
CA VAL A 255 5.19 -7.70 -6.78
C VAL A 255 5.87 -7.36 -5.45
N SER A 256 5.41 -7.95 -4.34
CA SER A 256 6.04 -7.73 -3.03
C SER A 256 7.48 -8.19 -2.97
N PHE A 257 7.82 -9.22 -3.73
CA PHE A 257 9.19 -9.74 -3.79
C PHE A 257 9.96 -9.30 -5.05
N GLY A 258 9.46 -8.28 -5.76
CA GLY A 258 10.15 -7.63 -6.87
C GLY A 258 9.85 -8.22 -8.25
N GLY A 259 8.83 -9.07 -8.35
CA GLY A 259 8.28 -9.53 -9.63
C GLY A 259 7.28 -8.55 -10.23
N GLU A 260 6.65 -8.95 -11.32
CA GLU A 260 5.60 -8.22 -12.01
C GLU A 260 4.21 -8.68 -11.55
N SER A 261 3.17 -7.93 -11.91
CA SER A 261 1.79 -8.33 -11.67
C SER A 261 1.46 -9.59 -12.47
N LEU A 262 0.78 -10.53 -11.82
CA LEU A 262 0.28 -11.77 -12.43
C LEU A 262 -1.21 -11.67 -12.83
N SER A 263 -1.76 -10.46 -12.79
CA SER A 263 -3.15 -10.19 -13.19
C SER A 263 -3.34 -10.44 -14.69
N SER A 264 -4.48 -10.99 -15.08
CA SER A 264 -4.86 -11.24 -16.47
C SER A 264 -4.94 -9.98 -17.33
N ILE A 265 -4.98 -8.81 -16.72
CA ILE A 265 -4.85 -7.51 -17.40
C ILE A 265 -3.41 -7.29 -17.89
N ASN A 266 -2.42 -7.94 -17.28
CA ASN A 266 -1.03 -7.87 -17.68
C ASN A 266 -0.66 -9.13 -18.50
N HIS A 267 -0.76 -9.07 -19.80
CA HIS A 267 -0.47 -10.20 -20.69
C HIS A 267 0.98 -10.72 -20.69
N ALA A 268 1.90 -10.02 -20.02
CA ALA A 268 3.29 -10.46 -19.86
C ALA A 268 3.53 -11.13 -18.51
N VAL A 269 2.80 -12.21 -18.22
CA VAL A 269 3.14 -13.08 -17.09
C VAL A 269 4.50 -13.72 -17.37
N THR A 270 5.54 -13.23 -16.71
CA THR A 270 6.88 -13.80 -16.82
C THR A 270 6.98 -15.08 -15.97
N GLY A 271 7.68 -16.10 -16.48
CA GLY A 271 7.98 -17.31 -15.70
C GLY A 271 8.68 -16.99 -14.37
N TRP A 272 9.45 -15.89 -14.33
CA TRP A 272 10.08 -15.37 -13.12
C TRP A 272 9.07 -14.93 -12.06
N SER A 273 8.02 -14.20 -12.43
CA SER A 273 6.98 -13.74 -11.50
C SER A 273 6.20 -14.92 -10.91
N VAL A 274 5.90 -15.93 -11.73
CA VAL A 274 5.28 -17.18 -11.25
C VAL A 274 6.20 -17.91 -10.28
N PHE A 275 7.49 -18.05 -10.63
CA PHE A 275 8.50 -18.66 -9.75
C PHE A 275 8.57 -17.93 -8.41
N LEU A 276 8.65 -16.60 -8.39
CA LEU A 276 8.67 -15.82 -7.16
C LEU A 276 7.41 -16.05 -6.31
N CYS A 277 6.24 -16.03 -6.93
CA CYS A 277 4.98 -16.28 -6.21
C CYS A 277 5.00 -17.64 -5.51
N VAL A 278 5.34 -18.71 -6.23
CA VAL A 278 5.38 -20.07 -5.69
C VAL A 278 6.48 -20.21 -4.63
N ALA A 279 7.70 -19.78 -4.93
CA ALA A 279 8.85 -19.90 -4.03
C ALA A 279 8.62 -19.15 -2.71
N MET A 280 8.09 -17.90 -2.79
CA MET A 280 7.83 -17.10 -1.59
C MET A 280 6.66 -17.66 -0.77
N SER A 281 5.61 -18.17 -1.41
CA SER A 281 4.50 -18.85 -0.72
C SER A 281 4.99 -20.09 0.04
N LEU A 282 5.77 -20.95 -0.62
CA LEU A 282 6.36 -22.14 -0.01
C LEU A 282 7.33 -21.78 1.12
N MET A 283 8.15 -20.76 0.95
CA MET A 283 9.05 -20.24 1.99
C MET A 283 8.26 -19.76 3.21
N CYS A 284 7.20 -18.97 3.00
CA CYS A 284 6.35 -18.48 4.10
C CYS A 284 5.69 -19.63 4.85
N ILE A 285 5.11 -20.59 4.14
CA ILE A 285 4.47 -21.76 4.76
C ILE A 285 5.51 -22.57 5.57
N ALA A 286 6.63 -22.91 4.96
CA ALA A 286 7.69 -23.71 5.62
C ALA A 286 8.22 -23.00 6.86
N GLU A 287 8.52 -21.69 6.77
CA GLU A 287 9.07 -20.94 7.90
C GLU A 287 8.06 -20.77 9.04
N VAL A 288 6.79 -20.52 8.74
CA VAL A 288 5.72 -20.47 9.75
C VAL A 288 5.60 -21.83 10.45
N LEU A 289 5.62 -22.93 9.71
CA LEU A 289 5.56 -24.29 10.30
C LEU A 289 6.77 -24.57 11.21
N VAL A 290 7.97 -24.18 10.79
CA VAL A 290 9.19 -24.28 11.63
C VAL A 290 9.03 -23.43 12.90
N TRP A 291 8.48 -22.22 12.75
CA TRP A 291 8.27 -21.31 13.89
C TRP A 291 7.21 -21.84 14.86
N MET A 292 6.14 -22.43 14.34
CA MET A 292 5.09 -23.09 15.17
C MET A 292 5.66 -24.29 15.91
N ARG A 293 6.48 -25.14 15.27
CA ARG A 293 7.17 -26.29 15.90
C ARG A 293 8.12 -25.87 17.01
N ALA A 294 8.68 -24.67 16.94
CA ALA A 294 9.49 -24.08 18.02
C ALA A 294 8.64 -23.57 19.22
N GLY A 295 7.34 -23.78 19.21
CA GLY A 295 6.45 -23.46 20.33
C GLY A 295 6.14 -21.97 20.51
N SER A 296 6.46 -21.12 19.54
CA SER A 296 6.20 -19.68 19.66
C SER A 296 4.70 -19.37 19.44
N PRO A 297 4.03 -18.75 20.40
CA PRO A 297 2.62 -18.37 20.24
C PRO A 297 2.40 -17.33 19.12
N LEU A 298 3.42 -16.50 18.82
CA LEU A 298 3.35 -15.51 17.74
C LEU A 298 3.33 -16.15 16.35
N ALA A 299 3.87 -17.35 16.18
CA ALA A 299 3.79 -18.07 14.91
C ALA A 299 2.34 -18.34 14.50
N THR A 300 1.51 -18.75 15.46
CA THR A 300 0.07 -18.96 15.26
C THR A 300 -0.64 -17.66 14.89
N LEU A 301 -0.31 -16.55 15.56
CA LEU A 301 -0.85 -15.24 15.21
C LEU A 301 -0.52 -14.85 13.76
N VAL A 302 0.76 -14.98 13.37
CA VAL A 302 1.20 -14.66 12.01
C VAL A 302 0.54 -15.58 10.97
N ALA A 303 0.41 -16.88 11.27
CA ALA A 303 -0.32 -17.81 10.41
C ALA A 303 -1.78 -17.36 10.21
N LEU A 304 -2.48 -16.99 11.29
CA LEU A 304 -3.84 -16.48 11.22
C LEU A 304 -3.94 -15.20 10.39
N ILE A 305 -3.01 -14.23 10.55
CA ILE A 305 -2.97 -13.00 9.77
C ILE A 305 -2.81 -13.31 8.27
N LEU A 306 -1.87 -14.21 7.91
CA LEU A 306 -1.64 -14.58 6.53
C LEU A 306 -2.82 -15.34 5.89
N LEU A 307 -3.57 -16.11 6.67
CA LEU A 307 -4.73 -16.88 6.21
C LEU A 307 -6.04 -16.06 6.17
N THR A 308 -6.14 -14.98 6.95
CA THR A 308 -7.39 -14.20 7.10
C THR A 308 -7.98 -13.71 5.77
N PRO A 309 -7.22 -13.18 4.78
CA PRO A 309 -7.80 -12.76 3.50
C PRO A 309 -8.49 -13.89 2.76
N TRP A 310 -7.93 -15.11 2.82
CA TRP A 310 -8.50 -16.29 2.18
C TRP A 310 -9.84 -16.68 2.79
N ILE A 311 -9.92 -16.61 4.13
CA ILE A 311 -11.16 -16.85 4.87
C ILE A 311 -12.18 -15.74 4.55
N ALA A 312 -11.75 -14.47 4.58
CA ALA A 312 -12.61 -13.34 4.31
C ALA A 312 -13.24 -13.39 2.91
N VAL A 313 -12.45 -13.73 1.88
CA VAL A 313 -12.97 -13.87 0.51
C VAL A 313 -13.93 -15.02 0.38
N GLY A 314 -13.65 -16.16 1.02
CA GLY A 314 -14.58 -17.31 1.03
C GLY A 314 -15.93 -16.97 1.68
N LEU A 315 -15.94 -16.08 2.68
CA LEU A 315 -17.15 -15.67 3.39
C LEU A 315 -17.89 -14.51 2.75
N VAL A 316 -17.16 -13.49 2.27
CA VAL A 316 -17.75 -12.20 1.83
C VAL A 316 -17.92 -12.13 0.32
N GLN A 317 -17.14 -12.89 -0.46
CA GLN A 317 -17.15 -12.89 -1.94
C GLN A 317 -17.20 -11.47 -2.53
N PRO A 318 -16.21 -10.61 -2.25
CA PRO A 318 -16.24 -9.21 -2.67
C PRO A 318 -16.24 -9.09 -4.19
N ASN A 319 -17.02 -8.16 -4.72
CA ASN A 319 -17.12 -7.92 -6.17
C ASN A 319 -15.81 -7.40 -6.79
N PHE A 320 -15.00 -6.70 -6.01
CA PHE A 320 -13.76 -6.10 -6.45
C PHE A 320 -12.65 -6.39 -5.43
N ILE A 321 -11.52 -6.87 -5.92
CA ILE A 321 -10.33 -7.16 -5.12
C ILE A 321 -9.12 -6.55 -5.82
N PHE A 322 -8.23 -5.95 -5.03
CA PHE A 322 -7.00 -5.34 -5.51
C PHE A 322 -5.83 -5.73 -4.62
N GLU A 323 -4.61 -5.70 -5.16
CA GLU A 323 -3.37 -6.07 -4.46
C GLU A 323 -3.17 -5.27 -3.16
N ARG A 324 -3.65 -4.03 -3.11
CA ARG A 324 -3.62 -3.16 -1.92
C ARG A 324 -4.36 -3.73 -0.70
N TYR A 325 -5.30 -4.64 -0.90
CA TYR A 325 -6.03 -5.28 0.21
C TYR A 325 -5.18 -6.32 0.95
N PHE A 326 -4.04 -6.73 0.38
CA PHE A 326 -3.07 -7.64 1.00
C PHE A 326 -1.93 -6.89 1.71
N ILE A 327 -1.99 -5.57 1.87
CA ILE A 327 -0.86 -4.77 2.37
C ILE A 327 -0.42 -5.17 3.79
N ILE A 328 -1.36 -5.60 4.64
CA ILE A 328 -1.08 -6.12 5.97
C ILE A 328 -0.35 -7.45 5.86
N GLN A 329 -0.83 -8.36 5.01
CA GLN A 329 -0.22 -9.67 4.78
C GLN A 329 1.19 -9.53 4.22
N ILE A 330 1.42 -8.56 3.34
CA ILE A 330 2.76 -8.22 2.81
C ILE A 330 3.70 -7.83 3.96
N LEU A 331 3.26 -6.98 4.89
CA LEU A 331 4.06 -6.59 6.06
C LEU A 331 4.48 -7.82 6.89
N PHE A 332 3.56 -8.76 7.13
CA PHE A 332 3.84 -9.96 7.92
C PHE A 332 4.56 -11.05 7.12
N ALA A 333 4.39 -11.14 5.81
CA ALA A 333 5.22 -11.98 4.94
C ALA A 333 6.68 -11.54 4.98
N TYR A 334 6.95 -10.23 5.04
CA TYR A 334 8.31 -9.73 5.26
C TYR A 334 8.87 -10.05 6.65
N LEU A 335 8.05 -10.10 7.69
CA LEU A 335 8.49 -10.60 9.00
C LEU A 335 8.92 -12.07 8.92
N VAL A 336 8.13 -12.91 8.24
CA VAL A 336 8.45 -14.33 8.02
C VAL A 336 9.72 -14.47 7.17
N ALA A 337 9.84 -13.71 6.09
CA ALA A 337 11.04 -13.67 5.25
C ALA A 337 12.28 -13.20 6.04
N ALA A 338 12.14 -12.19 6.89
CA ALA A 338 13.22 -11.72 7.76
C ALA A 338 13.71 -12.82 8.72
N ARG A 339 12.77 -13.58 9.28
CA ARG A 339 13.10 -14.73 10.14
C ARG A 339 13.84 -15.82 9.36
N PHE A 340 13.34 -16.16 8.17
CA PHE A 340 13.98 -17.13 7.28
C PHE A 340 15.41 -16.72 6.94
N LEU A 341 15.62 -15.48 6.48
CA LEU A 341 16.94 -14.94 6.15
C LEU A 341 17.87 -14.91 7.38
N ALA A 342 17.36 -14.50 8.56
CA ALA A 342 18.14 -14.53 9.79
C ALA A 342 18.57 -15.95 10.19
N ARG A 343 17.77 -16.95 9.86
CA ARG A 343 18.13 -18.37 10.06
C ARG A 343 19.20 -18.80 9.06
N LEU A 344 19.11 -18.43 7.79
CA LEU A 344 20.13 -18.71 6.79
C LEU A 344 21.48 -18.09 7.17
N PHE A 345 21.51 -16.85 7.64
CA PHE A 345 22.74 -16.20 8.14
C PHE A 345 23.42 -16.94 9.29
N ARG A 346 22.72 -17.86 9.98
CA ARG A 346 23.28 -18.70 11.05
C ARG A 346 23.81 -20.05 10.55
N GLN A 347 23.55 -20.42 9.29
CA GLN A 347 23.97 -21.70 8.71
C GLN A 347 25.37 -21.67 8.10
N GLY A 348 26.24 -20.77 8.57
CA GLY A 348 27.64 -20.64 8.11
C GLY A 348 27.78 -19.83 6.81
N LEU A 349 28.92 -20.00 6.11
CA LEU A 349 29.28 -19.17 4.96
C LEU A 349 28.28 -19.32 3.80
N ILE A 350 27.91 -20.53 3.43
CA ILE A 350 26.95 -20.78 2.32
C ILE A 350 25.60 -20.15 2.60
N GLY A 351 25.05 -20.39 3.80
CA GLY A 351 23.79 -19.77 4.20
C GLY A 351 23.83 -18.23 4.19
N SER A 352 24.96 -17.66 4.61
CA SER A 352 25.16 -16.21 4.59
C SER A 352 25.23 -15.66 3.16
N ILE A 353 25.90 -16.35 2.24
CA ILE A 353 25.96 -15.97 0.82
C ILE A 353 24.56 -16.01 0.21
N VAL A 354 23.81 -17.10 0.40
CA VAL A 354 22.44 -17.27 -0.12
C VAL A 354 21.52 -16.18 0.42
N ALA A 355 21.54 -15.92 1.73
CA ALA A 355 20.74 -14.87 2.35
C ALA A 355 21.08 -13.48 1.81
N THR A 356 22.36 -13.20 1.59
CA THR A 356 22.82 -11.92 1.01
C THR A 356 22.35 -11.77 -0.42
N VAL A 357 22.48 -12.80 -1.26
CA VAL A 357 22.02 -12.78 -2.66
C VAL A 357 20.50 -12.52 -2.73
N ILE A 358 19.72 -13.23 -1.91
CA ILE A 358 18.24 -13.01 -1.86
C ILE A 358 17.93 -11.59 -1.45
N LEU A 359 18.59 -11.07 -0.41
CA LEU A 359 18.33 -9.71 0.09
C LEU A 359 18.73 -8.64 -0.94
N VAL A 360 19.87 -8.79 -1.61
CA VAL A 360 20.33 -7.87 -2.66
C VAL A 360 19.39 -7.91 -3.87
N ALA A 361 18.96 -9.09 -4.30
CA ALA A 361 17.99 -9.24 -5.40
C ALA A 361 16.66 -8.56 -5.06
N PHE A 362 16.17 -8.75 -3.82
CA PHE A 362 14.97 -8.09 -3.32
C PHE A 362 15.11 -6.56 -3.35
N ILE A 363 16.21 -6.03 -2.80
CA ILE A 363 16.48 -4.58 -2.77
C ILE A 363 16.52 -4.02 -4.19
N PHE A 364 17.27 -4.66 -5.09
CA PHE A 364 17.42 -4.22 -6.48
C PHE A 364 16.07 -4.16 -7.20
N ALA A 365 15.31 -5.25 -7.16
CA ALA A 365 14.04 -5.36 -7.88
C ALA A 365 12.98 -4.36 -7.36
N ASN A 366 12.80 -4.27 -6.04
CA ASN A 366 11.85 -3.33 -5.44
C ASN A 366 12.27 -1.87 -5.63
N THR A 367 13.59 -1.58 -5.56
CA THR A 367 14.09 -0.22 -5.84
C THR A 367 13.83 0.19 -7.29
N ARG A 368 14.04 -0.73 -8.25
CA ARG A 368 13.71 -0.49 -9.66
C ARG A 368 12.24 -0.08 -9.83
N HIS A 369 11.30 -0.81 -9.23
CA HIS A 369 9.87 -0.46 -9.30
C HIS A 369 9.58 0.89 -8.63
N THR A 370 10.21 1.17 -7.49
CA THR A 370 10.05 2.45 -6.79
C THR A 370 10.62 3.63 -7.60
N LEU A 371 11.77 3.46 -8.24
CA LEU A 371 12.34 4.48 -9.13
C LEU A 371 11.45 4.70 -10.38
N THR A 372 10.85 3.65 -10.92
CA THR A 372 9.84 3.79 -11.99
C THR A 372 8.67 4.63 -11.51
N LEU A 373 8.12 4.36 -10.32
CA LEU A 373 7.06 5.17 -9.72
C LEU A 373 7.46 6.65 -9.57
N ILE A 374 8.67 6.92 -9.10
CA ILE A 374 9.18 8.29 -8.90
C ILE A 374 9.32 9.01 -10.24
N ASN A 375 9.85 8.35 -11.27
CA ASN A 375 10.14 8.94 -12.57
C ASN A 375 8.87 9.14 -13.42
N VAL A 376 7.97 8.17 -13.42
CA VAL A 376 6.75 8.20 -14.23
C VAL A 376 5.63 8.99 -13.52
N GLY A 377 5.61 8.97 -12.18
CA GLY A 377 4.52 9.52 -11.37
C GLY A 377 3.30 8.59 -11.31
N ARG A 378 2.32 8.95 -10.49
CA ARG A 378 1.04 8.20 -10.35
C ARG A 378 -0.02 8.62 -11.35
N SER A 379 0.12 9.83 -11.89
CA SER A 379 -0.81 10.44 -12.84
C SER A 379 -0.05 11.50 -13.63
N ASN A 380 -0.55 11.79 -14.84
CA ASN A 380 -0.02 12.85 -15.72
C ASN A 380 -1.15 13.73 -16.27
N PHE A 381 -2.36 13.64 -15.72
CA PHE A 381 -3.53 14.29 -16.30
C PHE A 381 -3.53 15.81 -16.11
N VAL A 382 -3.03 16.31 -14.97
CA VAL A 382 -2.86 17.76 -14.77
C VAL A 382 -1.89 18.31 -15.82
N ARG A 383 -0.76 17.63 -16.03
CA ARG A 383 0.22 18.00 -17.04
C ARG A 383 -0.34 17.95 -18.47
N ILE A 384 -1.14 16.90 -18.78
CA ILE A 384 -1.79 16.76 -20.10
C ILE A 384 -2.74 17.94 -20.36
N PHE A 385 -3.66 18.23 -19.41
CA PHE A 385 -4.63 19.32 -19.57
C PHE A 385 -3.97 20.71 -19.56
N GLN A 386 -2.92 20.92 -18.76
CA GLN A 386 -2.13 22.15 -18.83
C GLN A 386 -1.44 22.30 -20.17
N GLY A 387 -0.92 21.22 -20.77
CA GLY A 387 -0.34 21.21 -22.10
C GLY A 387 -1.36 21.63 -23.17
N PHE A 388 -2.59 21.16 -23.08
CA PHE A 388 -3.66 21.59 -23.97
C PHE A 388 -3.97 23.08 -23.81
N ALA A 389 -4.12 23.56 -22.58
CA ALA A 389 -4.38 24.96 -22.31
C ALA A 389 -3.27 25.90 -22.83
N ALA A 390 -2.02 25.44 -22.83
CA ALA A 390 -0.87 26.21 -23.32
C ALA A 390 -0.80 26.30 -24.84
N GLN A 391 -1.44 25.38 -25.58
CA GLN A 391 -1.42 25.35 -27.06
C GLN A 391 -2.60 26.10 -27.69
N GLY A 392 -3.62 26.43 -26.88
CA GLY A 392 -4.85 27.09 -27.37
C GLY A 392 -4.72 28.60 -27.42
N ASP A 393 -4.83 29.19 -28.63
CA ASP A 393 -5.14 30.61 -28.83
C ASP A 393 -6.57 30.86 -28.34
N ALA A 394 -6.80 31.18 -27.07
CA ALA A 394 -8.05 31.68 -26.48
C ALA A 394 -9.37 30.98 -26.93
N ARG A 395 -9.30 29.81 -27.59
CA ARG A 395 -10.44 29.04 -28.09
C ARG A 395 -10.82 27.97 -27.10
N GLU A 396 -12.10 27.64 -27.05
CA GLU A 396 -12.61 26.51 -26.28
C GLU A 396 -11.99 25.21 -26.80
N ILE A 397 -11.22 24.53 -25.94
CA ILE A 397 -10.56 23.26 -26.27
C ILE A 397 -11.47 22.12 -25.88
N THR A 398 -11.77 21.23 -26.82
CA THR A 398 -12.61 20.06 -26.58
C THR A 398 -11.79 18.78 -26.52
N VAL A 399 -12.09 17.94 -25.54
CA VAL A 399 -11.37 16.69 -25.28
C VAL A 399 -12.37 15.53 -25.16
N GLY A 400 -12.15 14.44 -25.87
CA GLY A 400 -12.88 13.18 -25.73
C GLY A 400 -12.01 12.08 -25.13
N GLY A 401 -12.58 10.93 -24.83
CA GLY A 401 -11.79 9.79 -24.35
C GLY A 401 -12.59 8.51 -24.19
N ASN A 402 -11.91 7.40 -23.92
CA ASN A 402 -12.55 6.09 -23.72
C ASN A 402 -12.96 5.81 -22.27
N GLN A 403 -12.75 6.76 -21.35
CA GLN A 403 -13.07 6.63 -19.92
C GLN A 403 -13.79 7.91 -19.44
N ASP A 404 -15.03 8.12 -19.88
CA ASP A 404 -15.77 9.37 -19.69
C ASP A 404 -15.83 9.84 -18.25
N PHE A 405 -16.23 8.96 -17.34
CA PHE A 405 -16.34 9.28 -15.92
C PHE A 405 -14.99 9.68 -15.30
N ARG A 406 -13.94 8.90 -15.57
CA ARG A 406 -12.61 9.15 -15.03
C ARG A 406 -12.03 10.45 -15.58
N ASN A 407 -12.16 10.69 -16.87
CA ASN A 407 -11.60 11.87 -17.52
C ASN A 407 -12.33 13.15 -17.11
N SER A 408 -13.66 13.11 -16.97
CA SER A 408 -14.44 14.23 -16.43
C SER A 408 -14.01 14.58 -15.01
N MET A 409 -13.81 13.58 -14.17
CA MET A 409 -13.36 13.76 -12.79
C MET A 409 -11.92 14.34 -12.74
N ARG A 410 -11.00 13.83 -13.58
CA ARG A 410 -9.62 14.33 -13.67
C ARG A 410 -9.57 15.77 -14.14
N LEU A 411 -10.41 16.13 -15.10
CA LEU A 411 -10.54 17.51 -15.54
C LEU A 411 -11.10 18.41 -14.42
N ALA A 412 -12.11 17.94 -13.68
CA ALA A 412 -12.64 18.68 -12.53
C ALA A 412 -11.57 18.94 -11.47
N TYR A 413 -10.78 17.92 -11.14
CA TYR A 413 -9.63 18.07 -10.25
C TYR A 413 -8.56 19.01 -10.84
N THR A 414 -8.26 18.88 -12.13
CA THR A 414 -7.26 19.75 -12.79
C THR A 414 -7.65 21.21 -12.74
N ARG A 415 -8.93 21.54 -12.99
CA ARG A 415 -9.43 22.91 -12.86
C ARG A 415 -9.27 23.48 -11.45
N MET A 416 -9.38 22.63 -10.44
CA MET A 416 -9.20 23.02 -9.03
C MET A 416 -7.75 23.41 -8.72
N VAL A 417 -6.75 22.70 -9.29
CA VAL A 417 -5.31 22.92 -9.03
C VAL A 417 -4.62 23.76 -10.11
N ALA A 418 -5.22 23.91 -11.28
CA ALA A 418 -4.70 24.63 -12.43
C ALA A 418 -5.83 25.41 -13.14
N PRO A 419 -6.27 26.58 -12.61
CA PRO A 419 -7.41 27.33 -13.12
C PRO A 419 -7.32 27.74 -14.59
N GLN A 420 -6.10 27.84 -15.16
CA GLN A 420 -5.89 28.11 -16.58
C GLN A 420 -6.47 27.03 -17.51
N THR A 421 -6.87 25.88 -16.99
CA THR A 421 -7.53 24.81 -17.75
C THR A 421 -9.06 24.95 -17.81
N SER A 422 -9.62 26.04 -17.30
CA SER A 422 -11.09 26.28 -17.26
C SER A 422 -11.74 26.32 -18.64
N GLY A 423 -11.00 26.72 -19.68
CA GLY A 423 -11.45 26.74 -21.09
C GLY A 423 -11.50 25.35 -21.77
N ILE A 424 -11.11 24.27 -21.08
CA ILE A 424 -11.18 22.92 -21.63
C ILE A 424 -12.55 22.33 -21.35
N THR A 425 -13.24 21.78 -22.36
CA THR A 425 -14.53 21.08 -22.23
C THR A 425 -14.35 19.59 -22.56
N TYR A 426 -14.80 18.72 -21.66
CA TYR A 426 -14.82 17.28 -21.93
C TYR A 426 -16.13 16.88 -22.61
N ILE A 427 -16.02 16.13 -23.72
CA ILE A 427 -17.14 15.62 -24.50
C ILE A 427 -17.33 14.14 -24.15
N PRO A 428 -18.34 13.78 -23.34
CA PRO A 428 -18.65 12.38 -23.06
C PRO A 428 -19.20 11.72 -24.33
N ASN A 429 -18.99 10.40 -24.46
CA ASN A 429 -19.41 9.63 -25.64
C ASN A 429 -18.93 10.26 -26.98
N TYR A 430 -17.73 10.80 -26.97
CA TYR A 430 -17.16 11.58 -28.08
C TYR A 430 -17.31 10.92 -29.46
N ARG A 431 -17.46 9.58 -29.53
CA ARG A 431 -17.65 8.85 -30.78
C ARG A 431 -18.92 9.24 -31.53
N ASN A 432 -19.93 9.74 -30.80
CA ASN A 432 -21.22 10.20 -31.32
C ASN A 432 -21.28 11.73 -31.43
N ALA A 433 -20.17 12.42 -31.20
CA ALA A 433 -20.13 13.88 -31.24
C ALA A 433 -20.36 14.40 -32.67
N THR A 434 -21.18 15.44 -32.80
CA THR A 434 -21.44 16.13 -34.06
C THR A 434 -20.24 16.99 -34.49
N VAL A 435 -19.44 17.45 -33.53
CA VAL A 435 -18.19 18.18 -33.76
C VAL A 435 -17.06 17.34 -33.19
N PRO A 436 -16.06 16.95 -33.99
CA PRO A 436 -14.92 16.19 -33.52
C PRO A 436 -14.15 16.95 -32.43
N PRO A 437 -13.76 16.30 -31.29
CA PRO A 437 -12.95 16.96 -30.27
C PRO A 437 -11.54 17.28 -30.80
N HIS A 438 -10.90 18.32 -30.26
CA HIS A 438 -9.53 18.68 -30.63
C HIS A 438 -8.54 17.59 -30.20
N TYR A 439 -8.79 16.94 -29.06
CA TYR A 439 -7.96 15.87 -28.50
C TYR A 439 -8.78 14.66 -28.09
N ILE A 440 -8.19 13.47 -28.22
CA ILE A 440 -8.77 12.22 -27.72
C ILE A 440 -7.76 11.55 -26.79
N LEU A 441 -8.24 11.21 -25.57
CA LEU A 441 -7.46 10.46 -24.59
C LEU A 441 -7.84 8.98 -24.66
N ARG A 442 -6.88 8.12 -24.97
CA ARG A 442 -7.07 6.67 -24.90
C ARG A 442 -6.26 6.12 -23.74
N GLU A 443 -6.98 5.51 -22.81
CA GLU A 443 -6.40 4.89 -21.63
C GLU A 443 -6.45 3.38 -21.76
N SER A 444 -5.37 2.72 -21.33
CA SER A 444 -5.29 1.30 -21.07
C SER A 444 -4.76 1.02 -19.68
N LEU A 445 -5.31 0.00 -19.04
CA LEU A 445 -4.73 -0.60 -17.84
C LEU A 445 -3.64 -1.61 -18.19
N GLU A 446 -3.58 -2.02 -19.45
CA GLU A 446 -2.62 -2.99 -19.98
C GLU A 446 -1.34 -2.28 -20.40
N ALA A 447 -0.20 -2.71 -19.83
CA ALA A 447 1.11 -2.14 -20.14
C ALA A 447 1.53 -2.31 -21.61
N TYR A 448 0.89 -3.22 -22.32
CA TYR A 448 1.26 -3.64 -23.68
C TYR A 448 0.22 -3.29 -24.75
N GLU A 449 -0.90 -2.66 -24.40
CA GLU A 449 -1.81 -2.15 -25.42
C GLU A 449 -1.15 -0.98 -26.14
N ILE A 450 -0.52 -1.28 -27.26
CA ILE A 450 0.06 -0.25 -28.15
C ILE A 450 -1.07 0.30 -29.00
N PHE A 451 -1.54 1.49 -28.65
CA PHE A 451 -2.47 2.20 -29.50
C PHE A 451 -1.78 2.63 -30.82
N PRO A 452 -2.50 2.55 -31.97
CA PRO A 452 -1.93 2.92 -33.27
C PRO A 452 -1.46 4.37 -33.33
N GLU A 453 -0.55 4.68 -34.26
CA GLU A 453 -0.08 6.06 -34.47
C GLU A 453 -1.20 6.99 -34.99
N ASN A 454 -2.08 6.47 -35.82
CA ASN A 454 -3.20 7.21 -36.39
C ASN A 454 -4.52 6.49 -36.06
N MET A 455 -5.58 7.27 -35.87
CA MET A 455 -6.92 6.75 -35.65
C MET A 455 -7.95 7.63 -36.34
N THR A 456 -9.04 7.03 -36.79
CA THR A 456 -10.22 7.75 -37.29
C THR A 456 -11.17 7.98 -36.12
N GLY A 457 -11.56 9.22 -35.90
CA GLY A 457 -12.49 9.66 -34.87
C GLY A 457 -13.90 9.88 -35.42
N PRO A 458 -14.75 10.65 -34.66
CA PRO A 458 -16.10 10.98 -35.08
C PRO A 458 -16.10 11.79 -36.38
N GLN A 459 -17.14 11.64 -37.18
CA GLN A 459 -17.32 12.29 -38.48
C GLN A 459 -16.18 12.04 -39.50
N GLY A 460 -15.41 10.97 -39.32
CA GLY A 460 -14.28 10.67 -40.18
C GLY A 460 -13.03 11.54 -39.94
N ALA A 461 -13.00 12.32 -38.87
CA ALA A 461 -11.85 13.14 -38.53
C ALA A 461 -10.62 12.27 -38.23
N GLU A 462 -9.49 12.67 -38.76
CA GLU A 462 -8.22 11.97 -38.57
C GLU A 462 -7.47 12.48 -37.35
N TYR A 463 -6.89 11.56 -36.58
CA TYR A 463 -6.12 11.87 -35.37
C TYR A 463 -4.77 11.16 -35.41
N ARG A 464 -3.75 11.87 -34.91
CA ARG A 464 -2.39 11.34 -34.77
C ARG A 464 -1.98 11.32 -33.30
N ALA A 465 -1.31 10.24 -32.88
CA ALA A 465 -0.72 10.17 -31.53
C ALA A 465 0.36 11.23 -31.37
N SER A 466 0.15 12.15 -30.43
CA SER A 466 1.08 13.25 -30.13
C SER A 466 1.94 12.97 -28.91
N GLN A 467 1.40 12.29 -27.90
CA GLN A 467 2.09 12.00 -26.64
C GLN A 467 1.64 10.65 -26.07
N ARG A 468 2.57 9.97 -25.36
CA ARG A 468 2.30 8.72 -24.65
C ARG A 468 2.85 8.80 -23.23
N TYR A 469 2.05 8.40 -22.27
CA TYR A 469 2.38 8.38 -20.86
C TYR A 469 2.26 6.96 -20.32
N SER A 470 3.30 6.50 -19.64
CA SER A 470 3.31 5.20 -18.97
C SER A 470 2.75 5.31 -17.55
N ALA A 471 2.28 4.20 -17.01
CA ALA A 471 1.88 4.06 -15.61
C ALA A 471 2.91 3.24 -14.83
N PRO A 472 3.05 3.47 -13.53
CA PRO A 472 3.80 2.59 -12.65
C PRO A 472 3.02 1.29 -12.40
N LEU A 473 3.71 0.26 -11.94
CA LEU A 473 3.10 -1.01 -11.57
C LEU A 473 2.08 -0.82 -10.43
N LEU A 474 0.97 -1.53 -10.46
CA LEU A 474 -0.13 -1.50 -9.48
C LEU A 474 -0.91 -0.17 -9.35
N ASN A 475 -0.59 0.83 -10.15
CA ASN A 475 -1.23 2.13 -10.02
C ASN A 475 -1.25 2.88 -11.37
N GLY A 476 -2.35 3.59 -11.63
CA GLY A 476 -2.49 4.42 -12.80
C GLY A 476 -2.96 3.68 -14.06
N SER A 477 -2.93 4.37 -15.17
CA SER A 477 -3.24 3.86 -16.51
C SER A 477 -2.26 4.46 -17.53
N HIS A 478 -1.92 3.68 -18.54
CA HIS A 478 -1.19 4.17 -19.72
C HIS A 478 -2.12 5.05 -20.53
N VAL A 479 -1.62 6.18 -21.00
CA VAL A 479 -2.42 7.16 -21.74
C VAL A 479 -1.74 7.52 -23.05
N THR A 480 -2.46 7.40 -24.16
CA THR A 480 -2.08 7.98 -25.44
C THR A 480 -2.97 9.18 -25.74
N VAL A 481 -2.35 10.29 -26.02
CA VAL A 481 -3.00 11.53 -26.43
C VAL A 481 -3.00 11.59 -27.95
N TYR A 482 -4.17 11.76 -28.53
CA TYR A 482 -4.35 11.97 -29.97
C TYR A 482 -4.76 13.41 -30.23
N GLU A 483 -4.14 14.02 -31.18
CA GLU A 483 -4.45 15.36 -31.68
C GLU A 483 -5.07 15.26 -33.06
N MET A 484 -6.11 16.05 -33.32
CA MET A 484 -6.80 16.08 -34.61
C MET A 484 -5.84 16.62 -35.67
N VAL A 485 -5.70 15.89 -36.78
CA VAL A 485 -4.94 16.32 -37.96
C VAL A 485 -5.77 17.38 -38.67
N ARG A 486 -5.20 18.59 -38.85
CA ARG A 486 -5.88 19.71 -39.49
C ARG A 486 -5.76 19.62 -41.01
#